data_99be12f457a2486cd735eb6c30dc919c
#
_entry.id   99be12f457a2486cd735eb6c30dc919c
#
_cell.length_a   1.000
_cell.length_b   1.000
_cell.length_c   1.000
_cell.angle_alpha   90.00
_cell.angle_beta   90.00
_cell.angle_gamma   90.00
#
_symmetry.space_group_name_H-M   'P 1'
#
loop_
_entity.id
_entity.type
_entity.pdbx_description
1 polymer ?
#
loop_
_entity_poly.entity_id
_entity_poly.type
_entity_poly.pdbx_seq_one_letter_code
_entity_poly.pdbx_strand_id
1 'polypeptide(L)'
;FQGGNARAVTLAVFGNRDFDDALLELNDAAAAAGFKVIASAAPIAEHSMVRSVGAGRPDAQDQKELAAFAGQVLAKLEKGDDSTPEVPGNRPYKESENKPWAPVVSEACIKCGRCAAECPVGAIPADAPNTTDANRCIHCMRCTVVCPENARSLAAPMTQMLTGFLGKVAGGRHDNCFFL
;
A
#
# COMPACT_ATOMS: atom_id res chain seq x y z
N PHE A 1 -16.21 10.64 -3.98
CA PHE A 1 -15.48 11.59 -4.84
C PHE A 1 -16.19 11.70 -6.18
N GLN A 2 -16.19 12.92 -6.77
CA GLN A 2 -16.63 13.16 -8.12
C GLN A 2 -15.48 13.85 -8.85
N GLY A 3 -15.02 13.25 -9.95
CA GLY A 3 -13.84 13.71 -10.67
C GLY A 3 -14.04 14.97 -11.51
N GLY A 4 -15.27 15.23 -12.01
CA GLY A 4 -15.59 16.41 -12.81
C GLY A 4 -14.68 16.60 -14.02
N ASN A 5 -14.21 15.52 -14.63
CA ASN A 5 -13.19 15.49 -15.69
C ASN A 5 -11.80 16.03 -15.29
N ALA A 6 -11.50 16.14 -14.00
CA ALA A 6 -10.17 16.49 -13.57
C ALA A 6 -9.15 15.40 -13.98
N ARG A 7 -7.95 15.84 -14.35
CA ARG A 7 -6.83 14.94 -14.61
C ARG A 7 -6.35 14.32 -13.32
N ALA A 8 -6.01 13.03 -13.35
CA ALA A 8 -5.54 12.28 -12.19
C ALA A 8 -4.27 11.48 -12.52
N VAL A 9 -3.42 11.34 -11.53
CA VAL A 9 -2.29 10.40 -11.52
C VAL A 9 -2.58 9.37 -10.42
N THR A 10 -2.56 8.10 -10.75
CA THR A 10 -2.84 7.01 -9.82
C THR A 10 -1.55 6.33 -9.37
N LEU A 11 -1.50 5.93 -8.08
CA LEU A 11 -0.31 5.32 -7.49
C LEU A 11 -0.72 4.11 -6.64
N ALA A 12 -0.22 2.92 -6.99
CA ALA A 12 -0.35 1.71 -6.18
C ALA A 12 0.99 1.37 -5.52
N VAL A 13 1.24 1.87 -4.31
CA VAL A 13 2.47 1.60 -3.57
C VAL A 13 2.45 0.18 -3.02
N PHE A 14 3.51 -0.60 -3.27
CA PHE A 14 3.56 -1.99 -2.88
C PHE A 14 4.91 -2.39 -2.25
N GLY A 15 4.90 -3.56 -1.56
CA GLY A 15 6.02 -4.05 -0.76
C GLY A 15 6.95 -5.00 -1.51
N ASN A 16 7.49 -4.62 -2.67
CA ASN A 16 8.50 -5.37 -3.45
C ASN A 16 8.07 -6.76 -3.97
N ARG A 17 6.85 -7.26 -3.66
CA ARG A 17 6.37 -8.53 -4.22
C ARG A 17 5.69 -8.34 -5.57
N ASP A 18 4.53 -7.72 -5.56
CA ASP A 18 3.69 -7.46 -6.70
C ASP A 18 2.55 -6.54 -6.27
N PHE A 19 1.98 -5.79 -7.21
CA PHE A 19 0.78 -4.99 -7.01
C PHE A 19 -0.47 -5.64 -7.63
N ASP A 20 -0.32 -6.83 -8.25
CA ASP A 20 -1.39 -7.61 -8.87
C ASP A 20 -2.30 -6.70 -9.75
N ASP A 21 -3.62 -6.72 -9.54
CA ASP A 21 -4.59 -5.92 -10.30
C ASP A 21 -4.88 -4.54 -9.66
N ALA A 22 -4.23 -4.19 -8.54
CA ALA A 22 -4.58 -3.02 -7.73
C ALA A 22 -4.49 -1.69 -8.51
N LEU A 23 -3.51 -1.54 -9.40
CA LEU A 23 -3.37 -0.33 -10.21
C LEU A 23 -4.45 -0.23 -11.27
N LEU A 24 -4.82 -1.36 -11.90
CA LEU A 24 -5.90 -1.44 -12.87
C LEU A 24 -7.25 -1.12 -12.22
N GLU A 25 -7.55 -1.73 -11.07
CA GLU A 25 -8.75 -1.47 -10.29
C GLU A 25 -8.85 -0.01 -9.86
N LEU A 26 -7.73 0.58 -9.42
CA LEU A 26 -7.68 2.00 -9.06
C LEU A 26 -7.96 2.91 -10.26
N ASN A 27 -7.43 2.59 -11.45
CA ASN A 27 -7.69 3.33 -12.68
C ASN A 27 -9.17 3.25 -13.07
N ASP A 28 -9.75 2.06 -13.02
CA ASP A 28 -11.17 1.84 -13.32
C ASP A 28 -12.08 2.59 -12.33
N ALA A 29 -11.76 2.56 -11.04
CA ALA A 29 -12.50 3.29 -10.02
C ALA A 29 -12.38 4.81 -10.19
N ALA A 30 -11.20 5.32 -10.53
CA ALA A 30 -11.00 6.74 -10.82
C ALA A 30 -11.78 7.18 -12.06
N ALA A 31 -11.74 6.39 -13.14
CA ALA A 31 -12.49 6.67 -14.35
C ALA A 31 -14.01 6.63 -14.10
N ALA A 32 -14.51 5.65 -13.35
CA ALA A 32 -15.92 5.55 -12.96
C ALA A 32 -16.37 6.73 -12.09
N ALA A 33 -15.45 7.30 -11.28
CA ALA A 33 -15.71 8.53 -10.52
C ALA A 33 -15.63 9.82 -11.38
N GLY A 34 -15.33 9.72 -12.68
CA GLY A 34 -15.29 10.84 -13.61
C GLY A 34 -13.95 11.58 -13.68
N PHE A 35 -12.84 10.94 -13.24
CA PHE A 35 -11.49 11.45 -13.46
C PHE A 35 -10.95 11.01 -14.83
N LYS A 36 -10.03 11.79 -15.39
CA LYS A 36 -9.19 11.42 -16.52
C LYS A 36 -7.84 10.95 -15.99
N VAL A 37 -7.60 9.64 -15.94
CA VAL A 37 -6.30 9.10 -15.54
C VAL A 37 -5.31 9.30 -16.67
N ILE A 38 -4.33 10.19 -16.48
CA ILE A 38 -3.34 10.56 -17.51
C ILE A 38 -1.98 9.90 -17.27
N ALA A 39 -1.73 9.38 -16.09
CA ALA A 39 -0.52 8.65 -15.74
C ALA A 39 -0.77 7.72 -14.54
N SER A 40 -0.01 6.65 -14.45
CA SER A 40 -0.11 5.68 -13.36
C SER A 40 1.28 5.21 -12.94
N ALA A 41 1.46 4.87 -11.67
CA ALA A 41 2.70 4.27 -11.21
C ALA A 41 2.48 3.21 -10.11
N ALA A 42 3.37 2.23 -10.07
CA ALA A 42 3.48 1.28 -8.97
C ALA A 42 4.87 1.41 -8.32
N PRO A 43 5.04 2.39 -7.41
CA PRO A 43 6.28 2.56 -6.69
C PRO A 43 6.44 1.54 -5.58
N ILE A 44 7.69 1.15 -5.31
CA ILE A 44 8.01 0.21 -4.25
C ILE A 44 8.36 0.94 -2.96
N ALA A 45 7.83 0.43 -1.86
CA ALA A 45 8.18 0.81 -0.51
C ALA A 45 8.56 -0.42 0.33
N GLU A 46 9.11 -0.20 1.51
CA GLU A 46 9.36 -1.25 2.49
C GLU A 46 8.09 -2.04 2.78
N HIS A 47 8.19 -3.37 2.79
CA HIS A 47 7.03 -4.24 2.99
C HIS A 47 6.45 -4.10 4.40
N SER A 48 5.17 -3.79 4.52
CA SER A 48 4.52 -3.44 5.79
C SER A 48 4.58 -4.53 6.87
N MET A 49 4.54 -5.82 6.47
CA MET A 49 4.54 -6.96 7.40
C MET A 49 5.96 -7.53 7.64
N VAL A 50 6.81 -7.53 6.61
CA VAL A 50 8.17 -8.10 6.67
C VAL A 50 9.15 -7.03 6.19
N ARG A 51 9.55 -6.17 7.10
CA ARG A 51 10.31 -4.94 6.82
C ARG A 51 11.71 -5.16 6.24
N SER A 52 12.23 -6.39 6.31
CA SER A 52 13.47 -6.77 5.62
C SER A 52 13.30 -6.88 4.10
N VAL A 53 12.06 -6.99 3.59
CA VAL A 53 11.74 -6.99 2.16
C VAL A 53 11.55 -5.56 1.69
N GLY A 54 12.30 -5.15 0.68
CA GLY A 54 12.34 -3.76 0.22
C GLY A 54 12.85 -2.78 1.28
N ALA A 55 13.67 -3.24 2.22
CA ALA A 55 14.16 -2.42 3.34
C ALA A 55 14.82 -1.12 2.85
N GLY A 56 14.47 -0.01 3.51
CA GLY A 56 14.97 1.32 3.18
C GLY A 56 14.40 1.96 1.92
N ARG A 57 13.42 1.33 1.27
CA ARG A 57 12.73 1.91 0.11
C ARG A 57 11.51 2.74 0.54
N PRO A 58 11.23 3.88 -0.17
CA PRO A 58 11.95 4.41 -1.33
C PRO A 58 13.31 5.03 -0.95
N ASP A 59 14.37 4.66 -1.67
CA ASP A 59 15.73 5.17 -1.50
C ASP A 59 16.04 6.33 -2.48
N ALA A 60 17.29 6.77 -2.53
CA ALA A 60 17.72 7.88 -3.39
C ALA A 60 17.55 7.58 -4.89
N GLN A 61 17.64 6.30 -5.32
CA GLN A 61 17.37 5.91 -6.70
C GLN A 61 15.86 5.99 -6.98
N ASP A 62 15.04 5.46 -6.10
CA ASP A 62 13.58 5.56 -6.22
C ASP A 62 13.12 7.02 -6.31
N GLN A 63 13.72 7.90 -5.49
CA GLN A 63 13.40 9.32 -5.52
C GLN A 63 13.75 9.98 -6.88
N LYS A 64 14.86 9.60 -7.49
CA LYS A 64 15.24 10.08 -8.83
C LYS A 64 14.26 9.58 -9.90
N GLU A 65 13.86 8.30 -9.83
CA GLU A 65 12.91 7.72 -10.77
C GLU A 65 11.53 8.37 -10.64
N LEU A 66 11.06 8.60 -9.43
CA LEU A 66 9.80 9.30 -9.15
C LEU A 66 9.83 10.76 -9.61
N ALA A 67 10.96 11.45 -9.43
CA ALA A 67 11.12 12.83 -9.92
C ALA A 67 11.13 12.88 -11.47
N ALA A 68 11.77 11.91 -12.12
CA ALA A 68 11.76 11.80 -13.57
C ALA A 68 10.34 11.53 -14.10
N PHE A 69 9.61 10.61 -13.47
CA PHE A 69 8.21 10.35 -13.80
C PHE A 69 7.33 11.59 -13.62
N ALA A 70 7.49 12.34 -12.53
CA ALA A 70 6.76 13.60 -12.33
C ALA A 70 7.06 14.62 -13.46
N GLY A 71 8.31 14.71 -13.90
CA GLY A 71 8.68 15.55 -15.07
C GLY A 71 7.98 15.12 -16.36
N GLN A 72 7.87 13.81 -16.59
CA GLN A 72 7.16 13.26 -17.76
C GLN A 72 5.66 13.56 -17.70
N VAL A 73 5.04 13.46 -16.51
CA VAL A 73 3.64 13.86 -16.29
C VAL A 73 3.43 15.33 -16.57
N LEU A 74 4.32 16.21 -16.11
CA LEU A 74 4.25 17.64 -16.40
C LEU A 74 4.36 17.92 -17.91
N ALA A 75 5.30 17.26 -18.60
CA ALA A 75 5.43 17.41 -20.05
C ALA A 75 4.19 16.93 -20.82
N LYS A 76 3.52 15.88 -20.33
CA LYS A 76 2.23 15.40 -20.88
C LYS A 76 1.12 16.42 -20.68
N LEU A 77 1.05 17.02 -19.49
CA LEU A 77 0.11 18.10 -19.18
C LEU A 77 0.30 19.34 -20.07
N GLU A 78 1.54 19.77 -20.29
CA GLU A 78 1.89 20.91 -21.14
C GLU A 78 1.49 20.69 -22.61
N LYS A 79 1.56 19.45 -23.09
CA LYS A 79 1.11 19.06 -24.44
C LYS A 79 -0.40 18.94 -24.56
N GLY A 80 -1.14 19.00 -23.46
CA GLY A 80 -2.58 18.73 -23.42
C GLY A 80 -2.95 17.28 -23.74
N ASP A 81 -2.03 16.34 -23.51
CA ASP A 81 -2.25 14.93 -23.76
C ASP A 81 -3.03 14.29 -22.60
N ASP A 82 -4.29 13.99 -22.87
CA ASP A 82 -5.23 13.36 -21.92
C ASP A 82 -5.35 11.84 -22.16
N SER A 83 -4.42 11.22 -22.90
CA SER A 83 -4.45 9.78 -23.11
C SER A 83 -4.31 9.01 -21.80
N THR A 84 -5.12 7.96 -21.63
CA THR A 84 -5.06 7.09 -20.46
C THR A 84 -4.00 6.01 -20.69
N PRO A 85 -3.08 5.79 -19.73
CA PRO A 85 -2.05 4.76 -19.86
C PRO A 85 -2.65 3.35 -19.78
N GLU A 86 -2.09 2.42 -20.52
CA GLU A 86 -2.33 1.00 -20.32
C GLU A 86 -1.51 0.51 -19.12
N VAL A 87 -2.17 -0.16 -18.18
CA VAL A 87 -1.53 -0.75 -17.00
C VAL A 87 -1.80 -2.27 -16.97
N PRO A 88 -0.89 -3.09 -16.42
CA PRO A 88 -1.10 -4.51 -16.28
C PRO A 88 -2.24 -4.81 -15.30
N GLY A 89 -2.86 -5.96 -15.49
CA GLY A 89 -3.92 -6.48 -14.62
C GLY A 89 -4.94 -7.30 -15.40
N ASN A 90 -5.86 -7.91 -14.67
CA ASN A 90 -6.90 -8.78 -15.21
C ASN A 90 -8.29 -8.28 -14.84
N ARG A 91 -9.27 -8.57 -15.68
CA ARG A 91 -10.68 -8.42 -15.37
C ARG A 91 -11.38 -9.78 -15.63
N PRO A 92 -12.07 -10.37 -14.64
CA PRO A 92 -12.28 -9.86 -13.27
C PRO A 92 -10.97 -9.77 -12.47
N TYR A 93 -10.93 -8.82 -11.50
CA TYR A 93 -9.78 -8.66 -10.62
C TYR A 93 -9.59 -9.89 -9.75
N LYS A 94 -8.35 -10.09 -9.32
CA LYS A 94 -7.99 -11.15 -8.38
C LYS A 94 -8.76 -10.98 -7.06
N GLU A 95 -9.52 -11.99 -6.69
CA GLU A 95 -10.21 -12.00 -5.40
C GLU A 95 -9.20 -12.08 -4.25
N SER A 96 -9.39 -11.22 -3.26
CA SER A 96 -8.60 -11.25 -2.03
C SER A 96 -9.25 -12.21 -1.04
N GLU A 97 -8.59 -13.32 -0.74
CA GLU A 97 -8.95 -14.16 0.40
C GLU A 97 -8.54 -13.46 1.70
N ASN A 98 -9.33 -12.52 2.15
CA ASN A 98 -9.06 -11.83 3.41
C ASN A 98 -9.47 -12.73 4.59
N LYS A 99 -8.56 -13.61 5.02
CA LYS A 99 -8.76 -14.40 6.24
C LYS A 99 -8.66 -13.47 7.44
N PRO A 100 -9.65 -13.48 8.37
CA PRO A 100 -9.65 -12.60 9.51
C PRO A 100 -8.46 -12.94 10.44
N TRP A 101 -7.55 -11.99 10.59
CA TRP A 101 -6.48 -11.99 11.58
C TRP A 101 -6.13 -10.55 11.97
N ALA A 102 -5.39 -10.37 13.03
CA ALA A 102 -4.94 -9.04 13.46
C ALA A 102 -3.57 -9.13 14.14
N PRO A 103 -2.80 -8.02 14.17
CA PRO A 103 -1.60 -7.95 14.97
C PRO A 103 -1.87 -8.29 16.43
N VAL A 104 -0.98 -9.07 17.04
CA VAL A 104 -1.04 -9.40 18.46
C VAL A 104 -0.55 -8.23 19.31
N VAL A 105 -0.99 -8.22 20.58
CA VAL A 105 -0.61 -7.19 21.55
C VAL A 105 0.08 -7.86 22.72
N SER A 106 1.27 -7.38 23.08
CA SER A 106 2.03 -7.88 24.24
C SER A 106 1.65 -7.15 25.54
N GLU A 107 2.15 -7.65 26.67
CA GLU A 107 1.98 -7.04 27.98
C GLU A 107 2.63 -5.65 28.13
N ALA A 108 3.55 -5.28 27.23
CA ALA A 108 4.13 -3.95 27.16
C ALA A 108 3.12 -2.85 26.78
N CYS A 109 1.86 -3.20 26.45
CA CYS A 109 0.85 -2.25 26.05
C CYS A 109 0.39 -1.38 27.23
N ILE A 110 0.71 -0.09 27.18
CA ILE A 110 0.28 0.93 28.15
C ILE A 110 -1.12 1.51 27.88
N LYS A 111 -1.85 0.98 26.92
CA LYS A 111 -3.20 1.39 26.52
C LYS A 111 -3.33 2.89 26.18
N CYS A 112 -2.29 3.49 25.59
CA CYS A 112 -2.25 4.92 25.26
C CYS A 112 -3.22 5.35 24.15
N GLY A 113 -3.91 4.44 23.45
CA GLY A 113 -4.92 4.74 22.43
C GLY A 113 -4.37 5.18 21.06
N ARG A 114 -3.07 5.40 20.90
CA ARG A 114 -2.48 5.91 19.65
C ARG A 114 -2.80 5.03 18.45
N CYS A 115 -2.73 3.70 18.61
CA CYS A 115 -3.06 2.75 17.54
C CYS A 115 -4.56 2.79 17.16
N ALA A 116 -5.45 3.08 18.09
CA ALA A 116 -6.87 3.26 17.81
C ALA A 116 -7.13 4.55 17.02
N ALA A 117 -6.51 5.67 17.41
CA ALA A 117 -6.64 6.95 16.73
C ALA A 117 -6.10 6.91 15.28
N GLU A 118 -5.08 6.09 15.03
CA GLU A 118 -4.41 5.96 13.74
C GLU A 118 -4.97 4.81 12.87
N CYS A 119 -5.98 4.08 13.34
CA CYS A 119 -6.55 2.96 12.59
C CYS A 119 -7.49 3.47 11.47
N PRO A 120 -7.15 3.31 10.18
CA PRO A 120 -7.92 3.89 9.08
C PRO A 120 -9.34 3.32 8.93
N VAL A 121 -9.58 2.13 9.50
CA VAL A 121 -10.88 1.44 9.42
C VAL A 121 -11.57 1.28 10.78
N GLY A 122 -11.01 1.87 11.86
CA GLY A 122 -11.57 1.78 13.20
C GLY A 122 -11.67 0.35 13.74
N ALA A 123 -10.73 -0.52 13.36
CA ALA A 123 -10.68 -1.91 13.84
C ALA A 123 -10.16 -2.03 15.28
N ILE A 124 -9.68 -0.95 15.89
CA ILE A 124 -9.17 -0.90 17.26
C ILE A 124 -10.04 0.04 18.06
N PRO A 125 -10.83 -0.44 19.04
CA PRO A 125 -11.68 0.40 19.87
C PRO A 125 -10.88 1.38 20.74
N ALA A 126 -11.35 2.60 20.89
CA ALA A 126 -10.66 3.62 21.70
C ALA A 126 -10.69 3.30 23.20
N ASP A 127 -11.75 2.67 23.67
CA ASP A 127 -11.94 2.23 25.05
C ASP A 127 -11.20 0.91 25.38
N ALA A 128 -10.84 0.13 24.36
CA ALA A 128 -10.09 -1.11 24.49
C ALA A 128 -8.91 -1.20 23.50
N PRO A 129 -7.95 -0.26 23.54
CA PRO A 129 -6.90 -0.14 22.52
C PRO A 129 -5.89 -1.29 22.50
N ASN A 130 -5.98 -2.22 23.44
CA ASN A 130 -5.22 -3.47 23.47
C ASN A 130 -5.94 -4.64 22.78
N THR A 131 -7.05 -4.38 22.09
CA THR A 131 -7.79 -5.36 21.27
C THR A 131 -7.78 -4.95 19.79
N THR A 132 -8.25 -5.83 18.91
CA THR A 132 -8.44 -5.54 17.48
C THR A 132 -9.53 -6.44 16.93
N ASP A 133 -10.50 -5.86 16.25
CA ASP A 133 -11.47 -6.61 15.47
C ASP A 133 -10.81 -7.12 14.18
N ALA A 134 -10.55 -8.42 14.13
CA ALA A 134 -9.90 -9.07 13.00
C ALA A 134 -10.74 -9.03 11.70
N ASN A 135 -12.08 -8.96 11.82
CA ASN A 135 -12.97 -8.89 10.65
C ASN A 135 -12.94 -7.51 9.99
N ARG A 136 -12.62 -6.46 10.75
CA ARG A 136 -12.46 -5.10 10.23
C ARG A 136 -11.03 -4.77 9.83
N CYS A 137 -10.06 -5.55 10.30
CA CYS A 137 -8.65 -5.27 10.08
C CYS A 137 -8.25 -5.48 8.62
N ILE A 138 -7.72 -4.46 7.97
CA ILE A 138 -7.20 -4.51 6.58
C ILE A 138 -5.71 -4.83 6.51
N HIS A 139 -5.10 -5.27 7.59
CA HIS A 139 -3.68 -5.70 7.67
C HIS A 139 -2.65 -4.65 7.25
N CYS A 140 -2.97 -3.36 7.35
CA CYS A 140 -2.10 -2.26 6.92
C CYS A 140 -0.87 -2.06 7.81
N MET A 141 -0.80 -2.70 8.96
CA MET A 141 0.29 -2.63 9.96
C MET A 141 0.55 -1.23 10.55
N ARG A 142 -0.30 -0.24 10.30
CA ARG A 142 -0.14 1.11 10.86
C ARG A 142 0.00 1.08 12.38
N CYS A 143 -0.83 0.27 13.05
CA CYS A 143 -0.82 0.14 14.51
C CYS A 143 0.50 -0.39 15.10
N THR A 144 1.28 -1.17 14.33
CA THR A 144 2.60 -1.66 14.77
C THR A 144 3.66 -0.57 14.66
N VAL A 145 3.57 0.27 13.62
CA VAL A 145 4.52 1.37 13.36
C VAL A 145 4.37 2.51 14.38
N VAL A 146 3.12 2.84 14.76
CA VAL A 146 2.84 3.99 15.64
C VAL A 146 2.89 3.66 17.13
N CYS A 147 3.06 2.39 17.49
CA CYS A 147 3.10 1.99 18.89
C CYS A 147 4.41 2.45 19.56
N PRO A 148 4.37 3.34 20.57
CA PRO A 148 5.58 3.83 21.21
C PRO A 148 6.31 2.74 22.00
N GLU A 149 5.58 1.73 22.51
CA GLU A 149 6.13 0.61 23.29
C GLU A 149 6.44 -0.61 22.42
N ASN A 150 6.30 -0.52 21.09
CA ASN A 150 6.41 -1.68 20.19
C ASN A 150 5.58 -2.89 20.63
N ALA A 151 4.47 -2.64 21.33
CA ALA A 151 3.62 -3.66 21.92
C ALA A 151 2.75 -4.39 20.89
N ARG A 152 2.71 -3.95 19.64
CA ARG A 152 1.95 -4.58 18.56
C ARG A 152 2.87 -5.18 17.52
N SER A 153 2.62 -6.43 17.13
CA SER A 153 3.44 -7.16 16.15
C SER A 153 2.61 -8.20 15.41
N LEU A 154 3.19 -8.78 14.37
CA LEU A 154 2.69 -10.05 13.84
C LEU A 154 2.94 -11.17 14.85
N ALA A 155 2.03 -12.14 14.92
CA ALA A 155 2.30 -13.39 15.66
C ALA A 155 3.54 -14.10 15.09
N ALA A 156 4.39 -14.64 15.96
CA ALA A 156 5.65 -15.26 15.55
C ALA A 156 5.53 -16.33 14.45
N PRO A 157 4.55 -17.26 14.47
CA PRO A 157 4.35 -18.22 13.38
C PRO A 157 4.03 -17.55 12.04
N MET A 158 3.23 -16.48 12.06
CA MET A 158 2.88 -15.69 10.85
C MET A 158 4.11 -14.97 10.31
N THR A 159 4.90 -14.36 11.18
CA THR A 159 6.16 -13.69 10.80
C THR A 159 7.10 -14.67 10.11
N GLN A 160 7.29 -15.86 10.69
CA GLN A 160 8.19 -16.88 10.14
C GLN A 160 7.70 -17.37 8.77
N MET A 161 6.40 -17.66 8.63
CA MET A 161 5.79 -18.08 7.37
C MET A 161 5.95 -17.03 6.27
N LEU A 162 5.60 -15.78 6.57
CA LEU A 162 5.68 -14.67 5.61
C LEU A 162 7.13 -14.35 5.23
N THR A 163 8.07 -14.36 6.17
CA THR A 163 9.49 -14.14 5.87
C THR A 163 10.02 -15.22 4.93
N GLY A 164 9.69 -16.48 5.18
CA GLY A 164 10.08 -17.59 4.32
C GLY A 164 9.47 -17.53 2.91
N PHE A 165 8.20 -17.15 2.81
CA PHE A 165 7.52 -16.98 1.53
C PHE A 165 8.06 -15.78 0.75
N LEU A 166 8.08 -14.61 1.36
CA LEU A 166 8.51 -13.36 0.71
C LEU A 166 9.98 -13.39 0.33
N GLY A 167 10.83 -14.05 1.12
CA GLY A 167 12.24 -14.24 0.76
C GLY A 167 12.44 -14.99 -0.55
N LYS A 168 11.47 -15.83 -0.96
CA LYS A 168 11.52 -16.57 -2.24
C LYS A 168 10.95 -15.77 -3.40
N VAL A 169 9.87 -14.98 -3.18
CA VAL A 169 9.11 -14.35 -4.25
C VAL A 169 9.34 -12.85 -4.38
N ALA A 170 9.94 -12.23 -3.38
CA ALA A 170 10.20 -10.78 -3.31
C ALA A 170 11.64 -10.49 -2.89
N GLY A 171 12.55 -11.45 -3.05
CA GLY A 171 13.97 -11.28 -2.77
C GLY A 171 14.67 -10.38 -3.80
N GLY A 172 15.66 -9.60 -3.35
CA GLY A 172 16.38 -8.67 -4.20
C GLY A 172 15.64 -7.34 -4.43
N ARG A 173 16.22 -6.51 -5.29
CA ARG A 173 15.63 -5.23 -5.69
C ARG A 173 14.76 -5.43 -6.92
N HIS A 174 13.48 -5.13 -6.82
CA HIS A 174 12.58 -5.01 -7.97
C HIS A 174 12.50 -3.55 -8.42
N ASP A 175 12.04 -3.33 -9.67
CA ASP A 175 11.94 -2.01 -10.27
C ASP A 175 10.58 -1.37 -9.99
N ASN A 176 10.56 -0.03 -9.85
CA ASN A 176 9.32 0.73 -9.90
C ASN A 176 8.71 0.65 -11.31
N CYS A 177 7.39 0.67 -11.40
CA CYS A 177 6.70 0.68 -12.70
C CYS A 177 6.04 2.05 -12.92
N PHE A 178 6.19 2.59 -14.14
CA PHE A 178 5.64 3.88 -14.55
C PHE A 178 4.93 3.76 -15.88
N PHE A 179 3.75 4.36 -16.01
CA PHE A 179 2.87 4.27 -17.17
C PHE A 179 2.37 5.68 -17.54
N LEU A 180 2.49 6.06 -18.83
CA LEU A 180 2.16 7.38 -19.37
C LEU A 180 1.19 7.32 -20.55
#